data_c6c499143107582e5719167c91654c73
#
_entry.id   c6c499143107582e5719167c91654c73
#
_cell.length_a   1.000
_cell.length_b   1.000
_cell.length_c   1.000
_cell.angle_alpha   90.00
_cell.angle_beta   90.00
_cell.angle_gamma   90.00
#
_symmetry.space_group_name_H-M   'P 1'
#
loop_
_entity.id
_entity.type
_entity.pdbx_description
1 polymer ?
#
loop_
_entity_poly.entity_id
_entity_poly.type
_entity_poly.pdbx_seq_one_letter_code
_entity_poly.pdbx_strand_id
1 'polypeptide(L)'
;MKVLYKNANVFTGNNTDFEEGINFIVDTDSGEFITATDVDQEVDLVGKYVMPGMINAHTHIVADPYEKISTLGDKDVTAATSTFLALKNLNALLTDGVTYIRDVGSVFDVDIELSALEECGELVAPGIIASGYPLTMTGGHFSNGSYEVDGVDEVKKFARLVMKKGARNVKMMATGGVSFNGETPWDVQMTEEELRAGVIEAHHKGRTACAHAQGTEGIQNALRAGVDSVEHAIFLDDETIQMFLDKDIYIVPTLTAPWAINQNADELPDFMVKKSLAVEKAHRQSIGQAAKAGVKLAMGTDSGTAYNNFNKNSSIELAMMVDTGATNLQALQAATINGADLLKITDHAGSIEAGKLADFIVLDDNPMQDIKALQADKVVYKKGHVVA
;
A
#
# COMPACT_ATOMS: atom_id res chain seq x y z
N MET A 1 -5.36 -24.71 -17.99
CA MET A 1 -6.09 -25.78 -17.26
C MET A 1 -7.17 -25.12 -16.42
N LYS A 2 -8.42 -25.64 -16.50
CA LYS A 2 -9.56 -25.08 -15.76
C LYS A 2 -9.76 -25.83 -14.45
N VAL A 3 -9.65 -25.15 -13.34
CA VAL A 3 -9.79 -25.68 -11.98
C VAL A 3 -11.07 -25.16 -11.33
N LEU A 4 -11.96 -26.04 -10.93
CA LEU A 4 -13.15 -25.71 -10.15
C LEU A 4 -12.84 -25.79 -8.66
N TYR A 5 -12.96 -24.70 -7.96
CA TYR A 5 -12.93 -24.61 -6.50
C TYR A 5 -14.36 -24.66 -5.97
N LYS A 6 -14.67 -25.61 -5.05
CA LYS A 6 -16.02 -25.90 -4.60
C LYS A 6 -16.18 -25.66 -3.09
N ASN A 7 -17.43 -25.36 -2.71
CA ASN A 7 -17.88 -25.33 -1.31
C ASN A 7 -17.15 -24.32 -0.41
N ALA A 8 -16.55 -23.28 -0.98
CA ALA A 8 -15.83 -22.27 -0.23
C ALA A 8 -16.79 -21.28 0.46
N ASN A 9 -16.35 -20.69 1.59
CA ASN A 9 -16.91 -19.44 2.08
C ASN A 9 -16.17 -18.31 1.39
N VAL A 10 -16.85 -17.47 0.60
CA VAL A 10 -16.18 -16.48 -0.27
C VAL A 10 -16.57 -15.05 0.10
N PHE A 11 -15.56 -14.23 0.40
CA PHE A 11 -15.65 -12.78 0.38
C PHE A 11 -15.16 -12.31 -1.00
N THR A 12 -16.06 -11.78 -1.81
CA THR A 12 -15.71 -11.38 -3.19
C THR A 12 -14.97 -10.05 -3.27
N GLY A 13 -14.90 -9.27 -2.18
CA GLY A 13 -14.44 -7.89 -2.17
C GLY A 13 -15.58 -6.87 -2.26
N ASN A 14 -16.67 -7.21 -2.94
CA ASN A 14 -17.85 -6.35 -3.15
C ASN A 14 -19.01 -6.65 -2.19
N ASN A 15 -19.07 -7.85 -1.61
CA ASN A 15 -20.10 -8.24 -0.63
C ASN A 15 -19.74 -7.73 0.78
N THR A 16 -20.69 -7.86 1.71
CA THR A 16 -20.54 -7.37 3.08
C THR A 16 -20.20 -8.46 4.10
N ASP A 17 -20.17 -9.71 3.67
CA ASP A 17 -19.84 -10.88 4.49
C ASP A 17 -19.37 -12.03 3.59
N PHE A 18 -18.84 -13.11 4.19
CA PHE A 18 -18.53 -14.34 3.48
C PHE A 18 -19.82 -15.09 3.12
N GLU A 19 -19.97 -15.42 1.84
CA GLU A 19 -21.07 -16.25 1.33
C GLU A 19 -20.65 -17.72 1.34
N GLU A 20 -21.49 -18.59 1.89
CA GLU A 20 -21.20 -20.01 2.07
C GLU A 20 -21.49 -20.85 0.80
N GLY A 21 -20.69 -21.90 0.58
CA GLY A 21 -20.94 -22.89 -0.47
C GLY A 21 -20.76 -22.38 -1.89
N ILE A 22 -19.99 -21.33 -2.06
CA ILE A 22 -19.72 -20.72 -3.36
C ILE A 22 -18.70 -21.57 -4.15
N ASN A 23 -18.96 -21.67 -5.45
CA ASN A 23 -18.07 -22.28 -6.41
C ASN A 23 -17.53 -21.22 -7.38
N PHE A 24 -16.25 -21.32 -7.74
CA PHE A 24 -15.64 -20.48 -8.75
C PHE A 24 -14.61 -21.26 -9.57
N ILE A 25 -14.35 -20.81 -10.79
CA ILE A 25 -13.43 -21.48 -11.72
C ILE A 25 -12.28 -20.56 -12.06
N VAL A 26 -11.09 -21.14 -12.04
CA VAL A 26 -9.85 -20.48 -12.46
C VAL A 26 -9.30 -21.18 -13.70
N ASP A 27 -8.95 -20.41 -14.71
CA ASP A 27 -8.12 -20.89 -15.80
C ASP A 27 -6.65 -20.54 -15.52
N THR A 28 -5.83 -21.55 -15.24
CA THR A 28 -4.42 -21.34 -14.90
C THR A 28 -3.57 -20.94 -16.11
N ASP A 29 -4.07 -21.11 -17.34
CA ASP A 29 -3.34 -20.71 -18.55
C ASP A 29 -3.49 -19.20 -18.83
N SER A 30 -4.68 -18.63 -18.59
CA SER A 30 -4.90 -17.17 -18.64
C SER A 30 -4.59 -16.48 -17.31
N GLY A 31 -4.60 -17.23 -16.21
CA GLY A 31 -4.45 -16.67 -14.84
C GLY A 31 -5.70 -15.93 -14.33
N GLU A 32 -6.89 -16.23 -14.86
CA GLU A 32 -8.12 -15.47 -14.60
C GLU A 32 -9.21 -16.32 -13.95
N PHE A 33 -10.09 -15.65 -13.21
CA PHE A 33 -11.41 -16.22 -12.89
C PHE A 33 -12.26 -16.27 -14.15
N ILE A 34 -12.89 -17.42 -14.42
CA ILE A 34 -13.70 -17.62 -15.61
C ILE A 34 -15.07 -18.21 -15.29
N THR A 35 -15.96 -18.16 -16.28
CA THR A 35 -17.18 -18.99 -16.31
C THR A 35 -16.96 -20.11 -17.31
N ALA A 36 -17.17 -21.37 -16.91
CA ALA A 36 -17.05 -22.53 -17.79
C ALA A 36 -18.01 -23.64 -17.34
N THR A 37 -18.36 -24.56 -18.28
CA THR A 37 -19.17 -25.76 -18.01
C THR A 37 -18.31 -27.01 -17.93
N ASP A 38 -17.12 -26.99 -18.49
CA ASP A 38 -16.12 -28.05 -18.50
C ASP A 38 -14.93 -27.67 -17.65
N VAL A 39 -14.47 -28.56 -16.80
CA VAL A 39 -13.33 -28.36 -15.90
C VAL A 39 -12.39 -29.56 -15.95
N ASP A 40 -11.09 -29.30 -15.79
CA ASP A 40 -10.07 -30.36 -15.84
C ASP A 40 -9.78 -30.93 -14.44
N GLN A 41 -9.97 -30.12 -13.40
CA GLN A 41 -9.69 -30.49 -12.01
C GLN A 41 -10.71 -29.86 -11.07
N GLU A 42 -10.93 -30.50 -9.93
CA GLU A 42 -11.76 -30.00 -8.83
C GLU A 42 -10.95 -29.96 -7.54
N VAL A 43 -11.14 -28.88 -6.77
CA VAL A 43 -10.57 -28.69 -5.42
C VAL A 43 -11.72 -28.39 -4.47
N ASP A 44 -11.86 -29.21 -3.42
CA ASP A 44 -12.89 -28.99 -2.40
C ASP A 44 -12.34 -28.09 -1.28
N LEU A 45 -13.01 -26.95 -1.07
CA LEU A 45 -12.67 -25.95 -0.07
C LEU A 45 -13.71 -25.88 1.07
N VAL A 46 -14.40 -27.00 1.35
CA VAL A 46 -15.36 -27.05 2.45
C VAL A 46 -14.72 -26.59 3.76
N GLY A 47 -15.37 -25.64 4.45
CA GLY A 47 -14.88 -25.05 5.71
C GLY A 47 -13.73 -24.06 5.56
N LYS A 48 -13.25 -23.76 4.34
CA LYS A 48 -12.23 -22.74 4.10
C LYS A 48 -12.86 -21.40 3.72
N TYR A 49 -12.12 -20.32 4.00
CA TYR A 49 -12.49 -18.95 3.68
C TYR A 49 -11.58 -18.42 2.56
N VAL A 50 -12.20 -17.88 1.53
CA VAL A 50 -11.51 -17.36 0.34
C VAL A 50 -11.81 -15.89 0.18
N MET A 51 -10.78 -15.08 -0.06
CA MET A 51 -10.92 -13.67 -0.37
C MET A 51 -9.91 -13.25 -1.45
N PRO A 52 -10.11 -12.08 -2.10
CA PRO A 52 -9.10 -11.55 -3.01
C PRO A 52 -7.75 -11.43 -2.32
N GLY A 53 -6.66 -11.56 -3.06
CA GLY A 53 -5.33 -11.25 -2.58
C GLY A 53 -5.26 -9.80 -2.08
N MET A 54 -4.50 -9.57 -1.00
CA MET A 54 -4.40 -8.25 -0.39
C MET A 54 -3.64 -7.27 -1.27
N ILE A 55 -3.99 -5.99 -1.16
CA ILE A 55 -3.35 -4.86 -1.85
C ILE A 55 -2.74 -3.96 -0.79
N ASN A 56 -1.41 -3.74 -0.85
CA ASN A 56 -0.70 -2.85 0.04
C ASN A 56 -0.29 -1.56 -0.70
N ALA A 57 -0.96 -0.46 -0.40
CA ALA A 57 -0.82 0.80 -1.13
C ALA A 57 0.37 1.67 -0.67
N HIS A 58 1.23 1.19 0.25
CA HIS A 58 2.39 1.94 0.74
C HIS A 58 3.53 1.02 1.17
N THR A 59 4.54 0.88 0.30
CA THR A 59 5.77 0.10 0.55
C THR A 59 7.00 0.83 0.03
N HIS A 60 8.19 0.41 0.52
CA HIS A 60 9.52 0.82 0.06
C HIS A 60 10.36 -0.43 -0.19
N ILE A 61 10.10 -1.13 -1.31
CA ILE A 61 10.63 -2.48 -1.55
C ILE A 61 12.16 -2.57 -1.62
N VAL A 62 12.85 -1.48 -1.92
CA VAL A 62 14.32 -1.43 -2.00
C VAL A 62 15.00 -1.21 -0.65
N ALA A 63 14.24 -1.05 0.44
CA ALA A 63 14.77 -0.79 1.77
C ALA A 63 15.05 -2.07 2.56
N ASP A 64 16.04 -2.02 3.46
CA ASP A 64 16.28 -3.03 4.50
C ASP A 64 15.77 -2.49 5.84
N PRO A 65 14.66 -2.99 6.38
CA PRO A 65 14.10 -2.48 7.63
C PRO A 65 15.02 -2.67 8.84
N TYR A 66 16.02 -3.53 8.74
CA TYR A 66 16.99 -3.79 9.81
C TYR A 66 18.31 -3.05 9.63
N GLU A 67 18.45 -2.26 8.58
CA GLU A 67 19.64 -1.46 8.24
C GLU A 67 20.95 -2.28 8.21
N LYS A 68 20.86 -3.59 8.00
CA LYS A 68 22.04 -4.48 7.88
C LYS A 68 22.77 -4.31 6.55
N ILE A 69 22.06 -3.86 5.56
CA ILE A 69 22.55 -3.49 4.25
C ILE A 69 22.20 -2.02 4.10
N SER A 70 23.17 -1.21 3.68
CA SER A 70 22.97 0.19 3.36
C SER A 70 21.74 0.40 2.50
N THR A 71 20.85 1.29 2.93
CA THR A 71 19.50 1.40 2.38
C THR A 71 19.28 2.75 1.69
N LEU A 72 18.02 3.06 1.47
CA LEU A 72 17.52 4.25 0.80
C LEU A 72 18.32 5.52 1.15
N GLY A 73 19.00 6.09 0.13
CA GLY A 73 19.73 7.34 0.26
C GLY A 73 21.16 7.26 0.78
N ASP A 74 21.65 6.06 1.13
CA ASP A 74 23.06 5.90 1.52
C ASP A 74 23.98 5.92 0.30
N LYS A 75 25.17 6.52 0.46
CA LYS A 75 26.13 6.73 -0.64
C LYS A 75 26.70 5.45 -1.25
N ASP A 76 26.66 4.34 -0.48
CA ASP A 76 27.24 3.05 -0.88
C ASP A 76 26.20 2.08 -1.43
N VAL A 77 24.91 2.48 -1.50
CA VAL A 77 23.84 1.69 -2.11
C VAL A 77 24.03 1.61 -3.62
N THR A 78 23.83 0.42 -4.17
CA THR A 78 23.90 0.16 -5.61
C THR A 78 22.59 -0.37 -6.14
N ALA A 79 22.32 -0.22 -7.44
CA ALA A 79 21.15 -0.80 -8.09
C ALA A 79 21.08 -2.33 -7.87
N ALA A 80 22.22 -3.03 -7.90
CA ALA A 80 22.27 -4.47 -7.67
C ALA A 80 21.81 -4.85 -6.25
N THR A 81 22.27 -4.13 -5.22
CA THR A 81 21.87 -4.37 -3.82
C THR A 81 20.40 -4.05 -3.62
N SER A 82 19.93 -2.91 -4.15
CA SER A 82 18.52 -2.51 -4.08
C SER A 82 17.60 -3.52 -4.79
N THR A 83 18.00 -4.03 -5.94
CA THR A 83 17.24 -5.08 -6.66
C THR A 83 17.17 -6.37 -5.85
N PHE A 84 18.28 -6.80 -5.24
CA PHE A 84 18.30 -7.99 -4.39
C PHE A 84 17.34 -7.83 -3.19
N LEU A 85 17.36 -6.68 -2.52
CA LEU A 85 16.44 -6.38 -1.42
C LEU A 85 14.99 -6.37 -1.90
N ALA A 86 14.71 -5.73 -3.02
CA ALA A 86 13.37 -5.69 -3.59
C ALA A 86 12.80 -7.09 -3.87
N LEU A 87 13.57 -7.97 -4.49
CA LEU A 87 13.15 -9.35 -4.77
C LEU A 87 12.86 -10.13 -3.49
N LYS A 88 13.71 -9.99 -2.46
CA LYS A 88 13.49 -10.59 -1.14
C LYS A 88 12.21 -10.07 -0.49
N ASN A 89 11.99 -8.76 -0.53
CA ASN A 89 10.86 -8.09 0.10
C ASN A 89 9.55 -8.40 -0.63
N LEU A 90 9.56 -8.45 -1.97
CA LEU A 90 8.41 -8.87 -2.78
C LEU A 90 7.98 -10.31 -2.47
N ASN A 91 8.94 -11.23 -2.30
CA ASN A 91 8.63 -12.60 -1.89
C ASN A 91 8.00 -12.67 -0.49
N ALA A 92 8.48 -11.84 0.46
CA ALA A 92 7.89 -11.77 1.80
C ALA A 92 6.45 -11.22 1.76
N LEU A 93 6.16 -10.25 0.90
CA LEU A 93 4.80 -9.72 0.68
C LEU A 93 3.86 -10.79 0.10
N LEU A 94 4.29 -11.56 -0.90
CA LEU A 94 3.50 -12.68 -1.42
C LEU A 94 3.17 -13.69 -0.31
N THR A 95 4.16 -14.04 0.52
CA THR A 95 3.95 -14.96 1.66
C THR A 95 2.95 -14.41 2.69
N ASP A 96 2.87 -13.08 2.86
CA ASP A 96 1.84 -12.43 3.70
C ASP A 96 0.44 -12.37 3.01
N GLY A 97 0.34 -12.78 1.74
CA GLY A 97 -0.92 -12.78 0.97
C GLY A 97 -1.16 -11.49 0.19
N VAL A 98 -0.13 -10.66 0.05
CA VAL A 98 -0.20 -9.43 -0.76
C VAL A 98 0.08 -9.76 -2.22
N THR A 99 -0.88 -9.51 -3.09
CA THR A 99 -0.78 -9.80 -4.54
C THR A 99 -0.61 -8.56 -5.40
N TYR A 100 -0.83 -7.36 -4.83
CA TYR A 100 -0.54 -6.07 -5.44
C TYR A 100 0.05 -5.10 -4.42
N ILE A 101 0.96 -4.24 -4.88
CA ILE A 101 1.53 -3.16 -4.09
C ILE A 101 1.55 -1.83 -4.86
N ARG A 102 1.58 -0.73 -4.12
CA ARG A 102 2.12 0.54 -4.59
C ARG A 102 3.43 0.79 -3.85
N ASP A 103 4.54 0.85 -4.60
CA ASP A 103 5.81 1.31 -4.06
C ASP A 103 5.86 2.84 -4.16
N VAL A 104 6.18 3.51 -3.06
CA VAL A 104 6.10 4.97 -2.98
C VAL A 104 7.46 5.65 -2.77
N GLY A 105 8.50 4.94 -3.15
CA GLY A 105 9.86 5.49 -3.14
C GLY A 105 10.93 4.42 -3.37
N SER A 106 11.51 4.43 -4.57
CA SER A 106 12.53 3.47 -4.99
C SER A 106 13.70 4.16 -5.66
N VAL A 107 14.91 4.00 -5.09
CA VAL A 107 16.14 4.49 -5.73
C VAL A 107 16.48 3.62 -6.93
N PHE A 108 17.16 4.19 -7.92
CA PHE A 108 17.58 3.54 -9.18
C PHE A 108 16.41 3.06 -10.05
N ASP A 109 15.19 3.56 -9.80
CA ASP A 109 13.96 3.15 -10.52
C ASP A 109 13.70 1.63 -10.50
N VAL A 110 14.15 0.93 -9.45
CA VAL A 110 14.07 -0.54 -9.32
C VAL A 110 12.62 -1.02 -9.32
N ASP A 111 11.71 -0.31 -8.68
CA ASP A 111 10.28 -0.60 -8.68
C ASP A 111 9.68 -0.55 -10.09
N ILE A 112 10.10 0.41 -10.91
CA ILE A 112 9.66 0.54 -12.32
C ILE A 112 10.16 -0.64 -13.15
N GLU A 113 11.42 -1.00 -13.02
CA GLU A 113 12.00 -2.13 -13.77
C GLU A 113 11.38 -3.46 -13.35
N LEU A 114 11.17 -3.68 -12.04
CA LEU A 114 10.53 -4.90 -11.54
C LEU A 114 9.03 -4.96 -11.89
N SER A 115 8.33 -3.82 -11.95
CA SER A 115 6.95 -3.75 -12.44
C SER A 115 6.86 -4.26 -13.88
N ALA A 116 7.76 -3.82 -14.76
CA ALA A 116 7.78 -4.27 -16.15
C ALA A 116 8.07 -5.77 -16.27
N LEU A 117 8.96 -6.33 -15.43
CA LEU A 117 9.27 -7.77 -15.40
C LEU A 117 8.08 -8.60 -14.88
N GLU A 118 7.35 -8.13 -13.89
CA GLU A 118 6.12 -8.81 -13.41
C GLU A 118 5.01 -8.77 -14.48
N GLU A 119 4.79 -7.63 -15.11
CA GLU A 119 3.77 -7.46 -16.16
C GLU A 119 4.02 -8.38 -17.37
N CYS A 120 5.27 -8.59 -17.77
CA CYS A 120 5.60 -9.50 -18.87
C CYS A 120 5.76 -10.98 -18.47
N GLY A 121 5.60 -11.31 -17.16
CA GLY A 121 5.63 -12.68 -16.64
C GLY A 121 7.03 -13.26 -16.37
N GLU A 122 8.09 -12.44 -16.47
CA GLU A 122 9.47 -12.87 -16.17
C GLU A 122 9.75 -12.88 -14.64
N LEU A 123 8.91 -12.23 -13.85
CA LEU A 123 9.02 -12.17 -12.39
C LEU A 123 7.70 -12.59 -11.74
N VAL A 124 7.77 -13.59 -10.85
CA VAL A 124 6.66 -13.93 -9.95
C VAL A 124 6.75 -13.05 -8.71
N ALA A 125 5.87 -12.06 -8.62
CA ALA A 125 5.82 -11.07 -7.56
C ALA A 125 4.39 -10.52 -7.40
N PRO A 126 4.08 -9.74 -6.34
CA PRO A 126 2.92 -8.86 -6.36
C PRO A 126 2.96 -7.95 -7.59
N GLY A 127 1.82 -7.63 -8.21
CA GLY A 127 1.76 -6.56 -9.21
C GLY A 127 2.20 -5.24 -8.60
N ILE A 128 2.99 -4.44 -9.32
CA ILE A 128 3.65 -3.24 -8.76
C ILE A 128 3.12 -1.98 -9.44
N ILE A 129 2.52 -1.08 -8.66
CA ILE A 129 2.25 0.30 -9.06
C ILE A 129 3.45 1.14 -8.61
N ALA A 130 4.38 1.36 -9.50
CA ALA A 130 5.66 2.01 -9.21
C ALA A 130 5.54 3.54 -9.16
N SER A 131 6.33 4.19 -8.30
CA SER A 131 6.48 5.65 -8.22
C SER A 131 7.87 6.14 -8.65
N GLY A 132 8.89 5.28 -8.60
CA GLY A 132 10.28 5.69 -8.76
C GLY A 132 10.72 6.61 -7.61
N TYR A 133 11.48 7.65 -7.93
CA TYR A 133 11.90 8.65 -6.95
C TYR A 133 10.74 9.58 -6.54
N PRO A 134 10.44 9.73 -5.24
CA PRO A 134 9.51 10.74 -4.74
C PRO A 134 9.98 12.16 -5.06
N LEU A 135 9.08 13.13 -4.90
CA LEU A 135 9.39 14.57 -5.00
C LEU A 135 9.31 15.21 -3.62
N THR A 136 10.33 15.97 -3.25
CA THR A 136 10.42 16.71 -1.99
C THR A 136 11.05 18.08 -2.21
N MET A 137 10.85 19.03 -1.30
CA MET A 137 11.58 20.30 -1.38
C MET A 137 13.07 20.09 -1.09
N THR A 138 13.92 21.05 -1.45
CA THR A 138 15.36 21.04 -1.09
C THR A 138 15.53 20.87 0.42
N GLY A 139 16.23 19.79 0.85
CA GLY A 139 16.42 19.43 2.25
C GLY A 139 15.16 18.95 2.97
N GLY A 140 14.11 18.59 2.26
CA GLY A 140 12.86 18.10 2.82
C GLY A 140 12.89 16.62 3.21
N HIS A 141 11.72 16.10 3.61
CA HIS A 141 11.55 14.73 4.03
C HIS A 141 12.06 13.76 2.97
N PHE A 142 12.86 12.78 3.39
CA PHE A 142 13.43 11.75 2.52
C PHE A 142 14.27 12.32 1.35
N SER A 143 14.91 13.48 1.52
CA SER A 143 15.68 14.16 0.45
C SER A 143 16.79 13.29 -0.14
N ASN A 144 17.41 12.40 0.66
CA ASN A 144 18.46 11.49 0.18
C ASN A 144 17.98 10.46 -0.84
N GLY A 145 16.68 10.12 -0.85
CA GLY A 145 16.07 9.13 -1.75
C GLY A 145 15.04 9.72 -2.70
N SER A 146 14.98 11.05 -2.85
CA SER A 146 13.99 11.79 -3.63
C SER A 146 14.64 12.69 -4.66
N TYR A 147 13.85 13.20 -5.63
CA TYR A 147 14.22 14.39 -6.37
C TYR A 147 13.88 15.62 -5.54
N GLU A 148 14.87 16.45 -5.27
CA GLU A 148 14.66 17.76 -4.67
C GLU A 148 14.13 18.73 -5.74
N VAL A 149 12.98 19.35 -5.47
CA VAL A 149 12.26 20.22 -6.39
C VAL A 149 11.71 21.43 -5.66
N ASP A 150 11.95 22.62 -6.20
CA ASP A 150 11.47 23.87 -5.63
C ASP A 150 10.65 24.64 -6.67
N GLY A 151 9.39 24.90 -6.32
CA GLY A 151 8.44 25.61 -7.14
C GLY A 151 7.74 24.74 -8.20
N VAL A 152 6.65 25.27 -8.69
CA VAL A 152 5.69 24.60 -9.58
C VAL A 152 6.32 24.03 -10.86
N ASP A 153 7.29 24.71 -11.45
CA ASP A 153 7.87 24.29 -12.73
C ASP A 153 8.81 23.09 -12.57
N GLU A 154 9.54 23.01 -11.46
CA GLU A 154 10.36 21.84 -11.17
C GLU A 154 9.49 20.64 -10.80
N VAL A 155 8.46 20.82 -9.97
CA VAL A 155 7.51 19.73 -9.68
C VAL A 155 6.90 19.17 -10.98
N LYS A 156 6.42 20.01 -11.90
CA LYS A 156 5.93 19.56 -13.22
C LYS A 156 6.98 18.78 -13.99
N LYS A 157 8.21 19.29 -14.05
CA LYS A 157 9.31 18.67 -14.79
C LYS A 157 9.61 17.26 -14.24
N PHE A 158 9.73 17.12 -12.92
CA PHE A 158 10.11 15.86 -12.31
C PHE A 158 8.93 14.87 -12.23
N ALA A 159 7.68 15.33 -12.04
CA ALA A 159 6.50 14.49 -12.20
C ALA A 159 6.43 13.88 -13.63
N ARG A 160 6.68 14.68 -14.64
CA ARG A 160 6.78 14.18 -16.03
C ARG A 160 7.96 13.23 -16.22
N LEU A 161 9.09 13.47 -15.54
CA LEU A 161 10.28 12.63 -15.63
C LEU A 161 10.03 11.24 -15.07
N VAL A 162 9.48 11.11 -13.85
CA VAL A 162 9.19 9.79 -13.26
C VAL A 162 8.17 9.02 -14.10
N MET A 163 7.13 9.67 -14.58
CA MET A 163 6.15 9.05 -15.49
C MET A 163 6.73 8.68 -16.86
N LYS A 164 7.71 9.44 -17.39
CA LYS A 164 8.45 9.07 -18.60
C LYS A 164 9.26 7.79 -18.41
N LYS A 165 9.78 7.54 -17.20
CA LYS A 165 10.52 6.34 -16.85
C LYS A 165 9.61 5.12 -16.67
N GLY A 166 8.31 5.31 -16.43
CA GLY A 166 7.34 4.23 -16.28
C GLY A 166 6.50 4.32 -15.00
N ALA A 167 6.73 5.29 -14.12
CA ALA A 167 5.95 5.45 -12.90
C ALA A 167 4.45 5.58 -13.20
N ARG A 168 3.64 4.90 -12.39
CA ARG A 168 2.17 4.91 -12.45
C ARG A 168 1.55 5.73 -11.32
N ASN A 169 2.37 6.21 -10.39
CA ASN A 169 2.02 7.10 -9.30
C ASN A 169 3.07 8.18 -9.14
N VAL A 170 2.67 9.39 -8.72
CA VAL A 170 3.57 10.48 -8.33
C VAL A 170 3.51 10.64 -6.83
N LYS A 171 4.60 10.35 -6.13
CA LYS A 171 4.73 10.53 -4.67
C LYS A 171 5.35 11.88 -4.36
N MET A 172 4.74 12.62 -3.44
CA MET A 172 5.20 13.95 -2.98
C MET A 172 5.26 14.00 -1.46
N MET A 173 6.13 14.87 -0.92
CA MET A 173 6.30 15.03 0.53
C MET A 173 5.72 16.39 0.95
N ALA A 174 4.48 16.39 1.46
CA ALA A 174 3.80 17.62 1.88
C ALA A 174 4.28 18.14 3.23
N THR A 175 4.76 17.25 4.12
CA THR A 175 5.28 17.62 5.45
C THR A 175 6.61 16.94 5.75
N GLY A 176 7.29 17.40 6.79
CA GLY A 176 8.31 16.63 7.49
C GLY A 176 7.71 15.42 8.20
N GLY A 177 8.55 14.61 8.84
CA GLY A 177 8.12 13.34 9.44
C GLY A 177 8.90 12.93 10.68
N VAL A 178 8.71 11.67 11.05
CA VAL A 178 9.30 11.04 12.25
C VAL A 178 10.74 10.58 11.99
N SER A 179 11.03 10.05 10.80
CA SER A 179 12.23 9.25 10.53
C SER A 179 13.52 10.03 10.40
N PHE A 180 13.48 11.32 10.05
CA PHE A 180 14.68 12.12 9.80
C PHE A 180 14.91 13.19 10.88
N ASN A 181 16.19 13.46 11.17
CA ASN A 181 16.56 14.52 12.11
C ASN A 181 16.46 15.90 11.41
N GLY A 182 16.11 16.94 12.18
CA GLY A 182 16.05 18.32 11.69
C GLY A 182 14.69 18.74 11.12
N GLU A 183 13.71 17.88 11.12
CA GLU A 183 12.33 18.16 10.71
C GLU A 183 11.32 17.66 11.75
N THR A 184 10.08 18.10 11.63
CA THR A 184 8.96 17.66 12.46
C THR A 184 7.74 17.28 11.60
N PRO A 185 6.81 16.48 12.13
CA PRO A 185 5.55 16.17 11.44
C PRO A 185 4.70 17.39 11.06
N TRP A 186 4.91 18.52 11.70
CA TRP A 186 4.15 19.77 11.45
C TRP A 186 4.80 20.71 10.45
N ASP A 187 6.03 20.44 10.02
CA ASP A 187 6.72 21.31 9.07
C ASP A 187 6.07 21.15 7.69
N VAL A 188 5.37 22.18 7.23
CA VAL A 188 4.86 22.21 5.85
C VAL A 188 6.05 22.36 4.91
N GLN A 189 6.21 21.41 3.98
CA GLN A 189 7.37 21.36 3.09
C GLN A 189 7.02 21.70 1.64
N MET A 190 5.90 21.20 1.12
CA MET A 190 5.42 21.60 -0.20
C MET A 190 4.13 22.41 -0.07
N THR A 191 4.03 23.47 -0.84
CA THR A 191 2.84 24.32 -0.91
C THR A 191 1.69 23.61 -1.64
N GLU A 192 0.45 24.11 -1.48
CA GLU A 192 -0.70 23.61 -2.24
C GLU A 192 -0.47 23.70 -3.76
N GLU A 193 0.13 24.78 -4.23
CA GLU A 193 0.40 24.99 -5.66
C GLU A 193 1.41 23.99 -6.23
N GLU A 194 2.44 23.66 -5.48
CA GLU A 194 3.44 22.65 -5.85
C GLU A 194 2.81 21.28 -5.90
N LEU A 195 2.09 20.87 -4.85
CA LEU A 195 1.37 19.59 -4.80
C LEU A 195 0.37 19.48 -5.96
N ARG A 196 -0.42 20.54 -6.21
CA ARG A 196 -1.38 20.60 -7.31
C ARG A 196 -0.71 20.43 -8.68
N ALA A 197 0.50 20.97 -8.85
CA ALA A 197 1.24 20.81 -10.09
C ALA A 197 1.59 19.35 -10.38
N GLY A 198 2.02 18.59 -9.36
CA GLY A 198 2.27 17.16 -9.48
C GLY A 198 1.01 16.35 -9.75
N VAL A 199 -0.08 16.65 -9.04
CA VAL A 199 -1.41 16.02 -9.24
C VAL A 199 -1.91 16.20 -10.67
N ILE A 200 -1.90 17.43 -11.19
CA ILE A 200 -2.36 17.72 -12.55
C ILE A 200 -1.57 16.92 -13.59
N GLU A 201 -0.25 16.85 -13.46
CA GLU A 201 0.59 16.08 -14.39
C GLU A 201 0.31 14.57 -14.33
N ALA A 202 0.10 14.02 -13.12
CA ALA A 202 -0.29 12.63 -12.95
C ALA A 202 -1.66 12.34 -13.58
N HIS A 203 -2.67 13.12 -13.25
CA HIS A 203 -4.04 12.93 -13.73
C HIS A 203 -4.17 13.11 -15.26
N HIS A 204 -3.41 14.02 -15.88
CA HIS A 204 -3.36 14.16 -17.35
C HIS A 204 -2.90 12.88 -18.06
N LYS A 205 -2.19 12.01 -17.34
CA LYS A 205 -1.73 10.71 -17.85
C LYS A 205 -2.57 9.52 -17.34
N GLY A 206 -3.69 9.78 -16.65
CA GLY A 206 -4.49 8.73 -16.01
C GLY A 206 -3.76 8.00 -14.87
N ARG A 207 -2.73 8.64 -14.28
CA ARG A 207 -1.95 8.12 -13.15
C ARG A 207 -2.47 8.69 -11.84
N THR A 208 -2.07 8.09 -10.72
CA THR A 208 -2.39 8.58 -9.38
C THR A 208 -1.29 9.50 -8.85
N ALA A 209 -1.65 10.30 -7.84
CA ALA A 209 -0.72 11.09 -7.05
C ALA A 209 -1.01 10.91 -5.56
N CYS A 210 0.01 10.73 -4.72
CA CYS A 210 -0.13 10.61 -3.29
C CYS A 210 0.83 11.52 -2.54
N ALA A 211 0.46 11.89 -1.31
CA ALA A 211 1.27 12.77 -0.49
C ALA A 211 1.53 12.19 0.91
N HIS A 212 2.81 12.10 1.29
CA HIS A 212 3.18 12.01 2.70
C HIS A 212 2.72 13.29 3.40
N ALA A 213 1.85 13.19 4.37
CA ALA A 213 1.37 14.33 5.15
C ALA A 213 0.95 13.90 6.56
N GLN A 214 1.59 14.47 7.56
CA GLN A 214 1.37 14.11 8.95
C GLN A 214 0.67 15.23 9.73
N GLY A 215 1.09 16.48 9.59
CA GLY A 215 0.47 17.65 10.23
C GLY A 215 -0.76 18.16 9.48
N THR A 216 -1.74 18.70 10.21
CA THR A 216 -3.04 19.14 9.71
C THR A 216 -2.94 20.07 8.49
N GLU A 217 -2.09 21.09 8.53
CA GLU A 217 -1.95 22.07 7.44
C GLU A 217 -1.44 21.41 6.15
N GLY A 218 -0.42 20.53 6.24
CA GLY A 218 0.08 19.80 5.08
C GLY A 218 -0.93 18.80 4.51
N ILE A 219 -1.73 18.15 5.38
CA ILE A 219 -2.83 17.29 4.96
C ILE A 219 -3.87 18.11 4.20
N GLN A 220 -4.29 19.25 4.71
CA GLN A 220 -5.25 20.13 4.06
C GLN A 220 -4.72 20.67 2.71
N ASN A 221 -3.42 21.01 2.62
CA ASN A 221 -2.78 21.40 1.36
C ASN A 221 -2.87 20.26 0.33
N ALA A 222 -2.55 19.00 0.74
CA ALA A 222 -2.65 17.83 -0.13
C ALA A 222 -4.10 17.59 -0.60
N LEU A 223 -5.07 17.69 0.31
CA LEU A 223 -6.50 17.57 -0.01
C LEU A 223 -6.96 18.67 -0.98
N ARG A 224 -6.59 19.93 -0.76
CA ARG A 224 -6.91 21.03 -1.68
C ARG A 224 -6.25 20.87 -3.05
N ALA A 225 -5.03 20.34 -3.07
CA ALA A 225 -4.30 20.01 -4.30
C ALA A 225 -5.00 18.90 -5.11
N GLY A 226 -5.76 18.01 -4.45
CA GLY A 226 -6.52 16.95 -5.09
C GLY A 226 -5.74 15.65 -5.31
N VAL A 227 -4.87 15.28 -4.37
CA VAL A 227 -4.21 13.95 -4.35
C VAL A 227 -5.24 12.82 -4.32
N ASP A 228 -4.88 11.63 -4.80
CA ASP A 228 -5.76 10.45 -4.72
C ASP A 228 -5.71 9.82 -3.33
N SER A 229 -4.58 9.94 -2.62
CA SER A 229 -4.47 9.53 -1.22
C SER A 229 -3.52 10.41 -0.41
N VAL A 230 -3.81 10.48 0.90
CA VAL A 230 -2.90 11.03 1.91
C VAL A 230 -2.35 9.87 2.73
N GLU A 231 -1.03 9.80 2.80
CA GLU A 231 -0.30 8.80 3.54
C GLU A 231 -0.13 9.24 5.00
N HIS A 232 -0.28 8.33 5.94
CA HIS A 232 -0.20 8.51 7.39
C HIS A 232 -1.40 9.29 7.98
N ALA A 233 -1.66 10.53 7.58
CA ALA A 233 -2.79 11.35 8.04
C ALA A 233 -2.88 11.44 9.59
N ILE A 234 -1.76 11.80 10.26
CA ILE A 234 -1.60 11.64 11.72
C ILE A 234 -2.47 12.62 12.52
N PHE A 235 -2.51 13.89 12.13
CA PHE A 235 -3.23 14.93 12.88
C PHE A 235 -4.43 15.42 12.10
N LEU A 236 -5.59 14.77 12.35
CA LEU A 236 -6.87 15.15 11.76
C LEU A 236 -7.72 15.90 12.77
N ASP A 237 -8.29 17.02 12.34
CA ASP A 237 -9.41 17.67 13.00
C ASP A 237 -10.72 17.41 12.23
N ASP A 238 -11.85 17.86 12.79
CA ASP A 238 -13.17 17.63 12.19
C ASP A 238 -13.30 18.26 10.79
N GLU A 239 -12.68 19.42 10.57
CA GLU A 239 -12.65 20.08 9.26
C GLU A 239 -11.89 19.22 8.22
N THR A 240 -10.74 18.72 8.61
CA THR A 240 -9.91 17.87 7.73
C THR A 240 -10.61 16.55 7.40
N ILE A 241 -11.28 15.93 8.38
CA ILE A 241 -12.11 14.73 8.13
C ILE A 241 -13.23 15.04 7.13
N GLN A 242 -13.90 16.18 7.29
CA GLN A 242 -14.96 16.60 6.35
C GLN A 242 -14.39 16.85 4.94
N MET A 243 -13.17 17.41 4.81
CA MET A 243 -12.53 17.58 3.52
C MET A 243 -12.23 16.24 2.81
N PHE A 244 -11.84 15.20 3.54
CA PHE A 244 -11.70 13.86 2.98
C PHE A 244 -13.01 13.33 2.41
N LEU A 245 -14.11 13.48 3.15
CA LEU A 245 -15.45 13.06 2.73
C LEU A 245 -15.93 13.82 1.50
N ASP A 246 -15.80 15.14 1.50
CA ASP A 246 -16.25 16.00 0.40
C ASP A 246 -15.50 15.76 -0.91
N LYS A 247 -14.25 15.36 -0.81
CA LYS A 247 -13.37 15.13 -1.97
C LYS A 247 -13.22 13.67 -2.37
N ASP A 248 -13.76 12.76 -1.58
CA ASP A 248 -13.69 11.31 -1.81
C ASP A 248 -12.24 10.78 -1.90
N ILE A 249 -11.31 11.37 -1.11
CA ILE A 249 -9.88 11.03 -1.10
C ILE A 249 -9.60 9.94 -0.07
N TYR A 250 -8.70 9.02 -0.39
CA TYR A 250 -8.28 7.92 0.48
C TYR A 250 -7.31 8.35 1.57
N ILE A 251 -7.40 7.70 2.74
CA ILE A 251 -6.31 7.64 3.72
C ILE A 251 -5.62 6.28 3.60
N VAL A 252 -4.30 6.30 3.58
CA VAL A 252 -3.44 5.11 3.72
C VAL A 252 -2.75 5.19 5.08
N PRO A 253 -3.21 4.43 6.11
CA PRO A 253 -2.91 4.74 7.50
C PRO A 253 -1.47 4.49 7.93
N THR A 254 -0.87 3.37 7.54
CA THR A 254 0.50 2.98 7.92
C THR A 254 0.75 2.95 9.44
N LEU A 255 -0.20 2.43 10.19
CA LEU A 255 -0.13 2.34 11.66
C LEU A 255 1.06 1.49 12.14
N THR A 256 1.50 0.55 11.31
CA THR A 256 2.66 -0.31 11.60
C THR A 256 3.99 0.45 11.62
N ALA A 257 4.11 1.61 10.96
CA ALA A 257 5.37 2.35 10.92
C ALA A 257 5.77 2.91 12.31
N PRO A 258 4.99 3.75 12.99
CA PRO A 258 5.33 4.19 14.34
C PRO A 258 5.29 3.04 15.36
N TRP A 259 4.44 2.05 15.17
CA TRP A 259 4.41 0.87 16.04
C TRP A 259 5.73 0.10 15.99
N ALA A 260 6.30 -0.14 14.81
CA ALA A 260 7.58 -0.84 14.65
C ALA A 260 8.74 -0.09 15.31
N ILE A 261 8.80 1.24 15.16
CA ILE A 261 9.78 2.10 15.84
C ILE A 261 9.64 1.93 17.37
N ASN A 262 8.42 2.03 17.90
CA ASN A 262 8.18 1.99 19.34
C ASN A 262 8.45 0.61 19.96
N GLN A 263 8.22 -0.49 19.20
CA GLN A 263 8.57 -1.84 19.63
C GLN A 263 10.09 -2.10 19.68
N ASN A 264 10.89 -1.31 18.95
CA ASN A 264 12.33 -1.46 18.84
C ASN A 264 13.09 -0.21 19.31
N ALA A 265 12.54 0.49 20.30
CA ALA A 265 13.04 1.78 20.77
C ALA A 265 14.49 1.73 21.24
N ASP A 266 14.95 0.62 21.82
CA ASP A 266 16.31 0.47 22.34
C ASP A 266 17.38 0.36 21.21
N GLU A 267 16.96 0.08 19.98
CA GLU A 267 17.82 -0.13 18.82
C GLU A 267 17.88 1.09 17.90
N LEU A 268 17.07 2.13 18.18
CA LEU A 268 16.87 3.27 17.28
C LEU A 268 17.32 4.60 17.89
N PRO A 269 17.64 5.62 17.06
CA PRO A 269 18.04 6.93 17.55
C PRO A 269 16.96 7.58 18.42
N ASP A 270 17.35 8.17 19.55
CA ASP A 270 16.46 8.83 20.52
C ASP A 270 15.48 9.83 19.89
N PHE A 271 15.93 10.61 18.89
CA PHE A 271 15.08 11.61 18.23
C PHE A 271 13.90 10.96 17.48
N MET A 272 14.15 9.83 16.84
CA MET A 272 13.14 9.08 16.07
C MET A 272 12.10 8.47 17.03
N VAL A 273 12.56 7.78 18.06
CA VAL A 273 11.71 7.17 19.10
C VAL A 273 10.85 8.23 19.78
N LYS A 274 11.46 9.36 20.17
CA LYS A 274 10.73 10.48 20.80
C LYS A 274 9.63 11.04 19.91
N LYS A 275 9.88 11.25 18.61
CA LYS A 275 8.87 11.73 17.67
C LYS A 275 7.78 10.67 17.44
N SER A 276 8.16 9.39 17.29
CA SER A 276 7.22 8.30 17.09
C SER A 276 6.24 8.16 18.27
N LEU A 277 6.75 8.15 19.51
CA LEU A 277 5.91 8.13 20.71
C LEU A 277 4.97 9.35 20.82
N ALA A 278 5.43 10.52 20.38
CA ALA A 278 4.62 11.73 20.41
C ALA A 278 3.44 11.70 19.44
N VAL A 279 3.54 10.98 18.32
CA VAL A 279 2.49 10.93 17.29
C VAL A 279 1.56 9.71 17.41
N GLU A 280 2.00 8.59 17.99
CA GLU A 280 1.27 7.31 17.96
C GLU A 280 -0.18 7.43 18.42
N LYS A 281 -0.40 8.09 19.57
CA LYS A 281 -1.75 8.24 20.12
C LYS A 281 -2.66 9.05 19.20
N ALA A 282 -2.18 10.18 18.68
CA ALA A 282 -2.92 11.03 17.76
C ALA A 282 -3.22 10.29 16.46
N HIS A 283 -2.24 9.57 15.92
CA HIS A 283 -2.40 8.75 14.72
C HIS A 283 -3.55 7.73 14.86
N ARG A 284 -3.50 6.92 15.91
CA ARG A 284 -4.58 5.94 16.19
C ARG A 284 -5.95 6.61 16.35
N GLN A 285 -6.03 7.75 17.05
CA GLN A 285 -7.27 8.49 17.22
C GLN A 285 -7.80 9.01 15.90
N SER A 286 -6.96 9.64 15.08
CA SER A 286 -7.32 10.20 13.78
C SER A 286 -7.85 9.14 12.83
N ILE A 287 -7.16 8.00 12.70
CA ILE A 287 -7.61 6.90 11.83
C ILE A 287 -8.93 6.32 12.32
N GLY A 288 -9.10 6.12 13.64
CA GLY A 288 -10.36 5.64 14.21
C GLY A 288 -11.53 6.62 14.01
N GLN A 289 -11.30 7.93 14.11
CA GLN A 289 -12.30 8.95 13.83
C GLN A 289 -12.68 8.99 12.34
N ALA A 290 -11.68 8.96 11.44
CA ALA A 290 -11.88 8.93 10.01
C ALA A 290 -12.69 7.68 9.57
N ALA A 291 -12.33 6.50 10.08
CA ALA A 291 -13.05 5.25 9.80
C ALA A 291 -14.52 5.32 10.24
N LYS A 292 -14.80 5.85 11.45
CA LYS A 292 -16.15 6.02 11.98
C LYS A 292 -16.96 7.06 11.19
N ALA A 293 -16.30 8.09 10.67
CA ALA A 293 -16.94 9.10 9.82
C ALA A 293 -17.24 8.58 8.41
N GLY A 294 -16.69 7.45 8.00
CA GLY A 294 -16.87 6.85 6.66
C GLY A 294 -15.87 7.31 5.62
N VAL A 295 -14.72 7.87 6.04
CA VAL A 295 -13.62 8.18 5.12
C VAL A 295 -13.09 6.88 4.52
N LYS A 296 -12.84 6.87 3.22
CA LYS A 296 -12.27 5.71 2.52
C LYS A 296 -10.86 5.42 3.02
N LEU A 297 -10.63 4.17 3.43
CA LEU A 297 -9.31 3.67 3.81
C LEU A 297 -8.81 2.70 2.76
N ALA A 298 -7.51 2.75 2.45
CA ALA A 298 -6.80 1.70 1.73
C ALA A 298 -5.62 1.22 2.59
N MET A 299 -5.40 -0.10 2.64
CA MET A 299 -4.31 -0.66 3.44
C MET A 299 -2.96 -0.22 2.89
N GLY A 300 -2.06 0.20 3.76
CA GLY A 300 -0.65 0.45 3.48
C GLY A 300 0.16 0.36 4.76
N THR A 301 1.38 -0.15 4.69
CA THR A 301 2.18 -0.48 5.87
C THR A 301 3.37 0.43 6.09
N ASP A 302 3.87 1.10 5.05
CA ASP A 302 5.17 1.77 5.07
C ASP A 302 6.34 0.80 5.35
N SER A 303 6.16 -0.50 4.94
CA SER A 303 7.19 -1.52 5.08
C SER A 303 8.46 -1.12 4.31
N GLY A 304 9.61 -1.33 4.95
CA GLY A 304 10.91 -0.84 4.53
C GLY A 304 11.47 0.26 5.43
N THR A 305 10.62 0.95 6.21
CA THR A 305 11.09 1.86 7.27
C THR A 305 11.64 1.08 8.46
N ALA A 306 12.27 1.77 9.41
CA ALA A 306 13.01 1.16 10.52
C ALA A 306 12.20 0.09 11.27
N TYR A 307 12.70 -1.15 11.28
CA TYR A 307 12.09 -2.35 11.87
C TYR A 307 10.70 -2.72 11.34
N ASN A 308 10.19 -2.02 10.33
CA ASN A 308 8.91 -2.25 9.70
C ASN A 308 9.08 -3.22 8.52
N ASN A 309 9.05 -4.52 8.79
CA ASN A 309 9.36 -5.57 7.83
C ASN A 309 8.18 -5.86 6.86
N PHE A 310 8.44 -6.71 5.85
CA PHE A 310 7.47 -7.08 4.82
C PHE A 310 6.69 -8.35 5.13
N ASN A 311 7.09 -9.09 6.17
CA ASN A 311 6.45 -10.33 6.55
C ASN A 311 5.44 -10.08 7.67
N LYS A 312 4.18 -10.43 7.46
CA LYS A 312 3.03 -10.28 8.38
C LYS A 312 2.62 -8.84 8.71
N ASN A 313 3.35 -7.81 8.26
CA ASN A 313 2.98 -6.44 8.61
C ASN A 313 1.71 -5.97 7.91
N SER A 314 1.35 -6.52 6.74
CA SER A 314 0.06 -6.19 6.10
C SER A 314 -1.12 -6.71 6.93
N SER A 315 -1.04 -7.94 7.43
CA SER A 315 -2.08 -8.50 8.30
C SER A 315 -2.10 -7.86 9.70
N ILE A 316 -0.95 -7.39 10.21
CA ILE A 316 -0.86 -6.61 11.46
C ILE A 316 -1.50 -5.22 11.26
N GLU A 317 -1.25 -4.53 10.14
CA GLU A 317 -1.86 -3.24 9.82
C GLU A 317 -3.39 -3.33 9.86
N LEU A 318 -3.98 -4.37 9.25
CA LEU A 318 -5.42 -4.58 9.28
C LEU A 318 -5.96 -4.78 10.70
N ALA A 319 -5.26 -5.56 11.51
CA ALA A 319 -5.62 -5.71 12.93
C ALA A 319 -5.53 -4.39 13.69
N MET A 320 -4.50 -3.58 13.43
CA MET A 320 -4.36 -2.26 14.05
C MET A 320 -5.45 -1.29 13.58
N MET A 321 -5.87 -1.33 12.31
CA MET A 321 -7.01 -0.54 11.82
C MET A 321 -8.28 -0.88 12.61
N VAL A 322 -8.55 -2.16 12.85
CA VAL A 322 -9.70 -2.61 13.64
C VAL A 322 -9.55 -2.17 15.11
N ASP A 323 -8.38 -2.34 15.71
CA ASP A 323 -8.09 -1.91 17.08
C ASP A 323 -8.26 -0.38 17.27
N THR A 324 -8.13 0.43 16.20
CA THR A 324 -8.37 1.89 16.25
C THR A 324 -9.83 2.27 16.07
N GLY A 325 -10.68 1.38 15.57
CA GLY A 325 -12.13 1.60 15.46
C GLY A 325 -12.73 1.38 14.07
N ALA A 326 -11.98 0.91 13.09
CA ALA A 326 -12.55 0.38 11.85
C ALA A 326 -13.27 -0.94 12.12
N THR A 327 -14.27 -1.28 11.31
CA THR A 327 -14.90 -2.61 11.33
C THR A 327 -14.02 -3.62 10.58
N ASN A 328 -14.20 -4.92 10.84
CA ASN A 328 -13.51 -5.97 10.07
C ASN A 328 -13.81 -5.83 8.57
N LEU A 329 -15.06 -5.50 8.20
CA LEU A 329 -15.44 -5.25 6.81
C LEU A 329 -14.64 -4.08 6.20
N GLN A 330 -14.53 -2.95 6.89
CA GLN A 330 -13.74 -1.81 6.40
C GLN A 330 -12.26 -2.18 6.21
N ALA A 331 -11.69 -2.96 7.12
CA ALA A 331 -10.31 -3.44 7.00
C ALA A 331 -10.13 -4.39 5.79
N LEU A 332 -11.05 -5.34 5.59
CA LEU A 332 -11.01 -6.24 4.42
C LEU A 332 -11.20 -5.47 3.11
N GLN A 333 -12.13 -4.52 3.07
CA GLN A 333 -12.31 -3.66 1.89
C GLN A 333 -11.08 -2.78 1.63
N ALA A 334 -10.44 -2.25 2.67
CA ALA A 334 -9.21 -1.46 2.54
C ALA A 334 -8.07 -2.27 1.89
N ALA A 335 -7.99 -3.56 2.20
CA ALA A 335 -6.99 -4.48 1.65
C ALA A 335 -7.37 -5.08 0.28
N THR A 336 -8.56 -4.81 -0.25
CA THR A 336 -9.05 -5.42 -1.49
C THR A 336 -9.60 -4.36 -2.44
N ILE A 337 -10.91 -4.17 -2.47
CA ILE A 337 -11.57 -3.33 -3.47
C ILE A 337 -11.18 -1.84 -3.36
N ASN A 338 -11.01 -1.30 -2.15
CA ASN A 338 -10.58 0.08 -1.96
C ASN A 338 -9.13 0.29 -2.43
N GLY A 339 -8.23 -0.67 -2.09
CA GLY A 339 -6.87 -0.67 -2.63
C GLY A 339 -6.85 -0.69 -4.15
N ALA A 340 -7.69 -1.55 -4.77
CA ALA A 340 -7.80 -1.64 -6.22
C ALA A 340 -8.34 -0.33 -6.84
N ASP A 341 -9.34 0.30 -6.23
CA ASP A 341 -9.90 1.57 -6.70
C ASP A 341 -8.86 2.70 -6.62
N LEU A 342 -8.20 2.84 -5.47
CA LEU A 342 -7.12 3.81 -5.30
C LEU A 342 -6.00 3.64 -6.34
N LEU A 343 -5.61 2.40 -6.62
CA LEU A 343 -4.53 2.11 -7.56
C LEU A 343 -4.97 2.07 -9.03
N LYS A 344 -6.27 2.26 -9.30
CA LYS A 344 -6.89 2.20 -10.66
C LYS A 344 -6.64 0.87 -11.36
N ILE A 345 -6.85 -0.24 -10.61
CA ILE A 345 -6.70 -1.62 -11.10
C ILE A 345 -7.96 -2.48 -10.90
N THR A 346 -9.11 -1.86 -10.67
CA THR A 346 -10.38 -2.56 -10.44
C THR A 346 -10.86 -3.39 -11.61
N ASP A 347 -10.38 -3.14 -12.80
CA ASP A 347 -10.66 -3.90 -14.02
C ASP A 347 -10.03 -5.31 -14.00
N HIS A 348 -9.00 -5.54 -13.19
CA HIS A 348 -8.31 -6.83 -13.14
C HIS A 348 -7.92 -7.31 -11.72
N ALA A 349 -8.15 -6.54 -10.65
CA ALA A 349 -7.81 -6.95 -9.28
C ALA A 349 -8.84 -6.46 -8.24
N GLY A 350 -8.68 -6.86 -6.97
CA GLY A 350 -9.43 -6.39 -5.81
C GLY A 350 -10.76 -7.12 -5.57
N SER A 351 -11.22 -7.97 -6.49
CA SER A 351 -12.42 -8.79 -6.28
C SER A 351 -12.35 -10.13 -7.02
N ILE A 352 -13.12 -11.11 -6.54
CA ILE A 352 -13.29 -12.43 -7.16
C ILE A 352 -14.46 -12.34 -8.14
N GLU A 353 -14.16 -12.06 -9.40
CA GLU A 353 -15.12 -11.91 -10.49
C GLU A 353 -14.56 -12.47 -11.80
N ALA A 354 -15.41 -13.07 -12.63
CA ALA A 354 -14.99 -13.56 -13.94
C ALA A 354 -14.38 -12.45 -14.81
N GLY A 355 -13.24 -12.72 -15.43
CA GLY A 355 -12.45 -11.78 -16.23
C GLY A 355 -11.39 -11.04 -15.45
N LYS A 356 -11.30 -11.21 -14.14
CA LYS A 356 -10.21 -10.66 -13.32
C LYS A 356 -9.12 -11.69 -13.05
N LEU A 357 -7.92 -11.23 -12.72
CA LEU A 357 -6.81 -12.10 -12.35
C LEU A 357 -7.18 -12.93 -11.12
N ALA A 358 -6.87 -14.21 -11.17
CA ALA A 358 -7.12 -15.15 -10.08
C ALA A 358 -6.05 -15.03 -8.98
N ASP A 359 -6.03 -13.85 -8.37
CA ASP A 359 -5.22 -13.49 -7.22
C ASP A 359 -6.10 -13.60 -5.97
N PHE A 360 -5.91 -14.67 -5.17
CA PHE A 360 -6.73 -14.91 -3.99
C PHE A 360 -5.95 -15.62 -2.89
N ILE A 361 -6.48 -15.56 -1.67
CA ILE A 361 -5.94 -16.28 -0.51
C ILE A 361 -7.00 -17.22 0.07
N VAL A 362 -6.53 -18.36 0.61
CA VAL A 362 -7.35 -19.35 1.29
C VAL A 362 -6.92 -19.43 2.74
N LEU A 363 -7.87 -19.28 3.66
CA LEU A 363 -7.72 -19.22 5.10
C LEU A 363 -8.47 -20.34 5.78
N ASP A 364 -8.03 -20.72 6.99
CA ASP A 364 -8.74 -21.70 7.83
C ASP A 364 -9.85 -21.04 8.66
N ASP A 365 -9.67 -19.81 9.08
CA ASP A 365 -10.57 -19.08 9.96
C ASP A 365 -11.19 -17.84 9.27
N ASN A 366 -12.34 -17.39 9.77
CA ASN A 366 -13.11 -16.28 9.20
C ASN A 366 -12.56 -14.91 9.63
N PRO A 367 -11.91 -14.13 8.73
CA PRO A 367 -11.39 -12.80 9.07
C PRO A 367 -12.48 -11.74 9.25
N MET A 368 -13.74 -12.01 8.85
CA MET A 368 -14.86 -11.13 9.17
C MET A 368 -15.27 -11.24 10.63
N GLN A 369 -15.04 -12.39 11.27
CA GLN A 369 -15.27 -12.59 12.71
C GLN A 369 -14.08 -12.15 13.55
N ASP A 370 -12.86 -12.50 13.12
CA ASP A 370 -11.61 -12.06 13.74
C ASP A 370 -10.58 -11.73 12.66
N ILE A 371 -10.29 -10.46 12.49
CA ILE A 371 -9.32 -9.97 11.49
C ILE A 371 -7.93 -10.60 11.66
N LYS A 372 -7.58 -11.06 12.87
CA LYS A 372 -6.31 -11.74 13.17
C LYS A 372 -6.18 -13.11 12.51
N ALA A 373 -7.26 -13.69 11.97
CA ALA A 373 -7.19 -14.86 11.11
C ALA A 373 -6.24 -14.66 9.92
N LEU A 374 -6.06 -13.42 9.45
CA LEU A 374 -5.10 -13.08 8.40
C LEU A 374 -3.63 -13.23 8.82
N GLN A 375 -3.32 -13.32 10.11
CA GLN A 375 -1.96 -13.50 10.61
C GLN A 375 -1.52 -14.98 10.66
N ALA A 376 -2.48 -15.91 10.52
CA ALA A 376 -2.22 -17.34 10.43
C ALA A 376 -1.62 -17.71 9.05
N ASP A 377 -1.13 -18.95 8.96
CA ASP A 377 -0.67 -19.51 7.69
C ASP A 377 -1.85 -19.56 6.69
N LYS A 378 -1.56 -19.29 5.44
CA LYS A 378 -2.55 -19.19 4.37
C LYS A 378 -1.98 -19.72 3.07
N VAL A 379 -2.84 -20.17 2.15
CA VAL A 379 -2.42 -20.51 0.80
C VAL A 379 -2.65 -19.30 -0.10
N VAL A 380 -1.63 -18.87 -0.80
CA VAL A 380 -1.67 -17.68 -1.67
C VAL A 380 -1.61 -18.10 -3.13
N TYR A 381 -2.56 -17.61 -3.89
CA TYR A 381 -2.64 -17.79 -5.34
C TYR A 381 -2.35 -16.49 -6.05
N LYS A 382 -1.45 -16.54 -7.02
CA LYS A 382 -1.14 -15.45 -7.96
C LYS A 382 -1.40 -15.92 -9.38
N LYS A 383 -2.30 -15.25 -10.10
CA LYS A 383 -2.72 -15.65 -11.46
C LYS A 383 -3.11 -17.14 -11.53
N GLY A 384 -3.83 -17.63 -10.51
CA GLY A 384 -4.30 -19.01 -10.41
C GLY A 384 -3.28 -20.06 -10.00
N HIS A 385 -2.04 -19.69 -9.74
CA HIS A 385 -0.98 -20.59 -9.30
C HIS A 385 -0.65 -20.38 -7.81
N VAL A 386 -0.43 -21.47 -7.07
CA VAL A 386 0.02 -21.40 -5.68
C VAL A 386 1.45 -20.81 -5.65
N VAL A 387 1.65 -19.78 -4.85
CA VAL A 387 2.94 -19.08 -4.70
C VAL A 387 3.45 -19.07 -3.25
N ALA A 388 2.59 -19.31 -2.26
CA ALA A 388 2.93 -19.45 -0.85
C ALA A 388 1.87 -20.28 -0.10
#